data_73dab7e9dc638b0119961ec156a95bd5
#
_entry.id   73dab7e9dc638b0119961ec156a95bd5
#
_cell.length_a   1.000
_cell.length_b   1.000
_cell.length_c   1.000
_cell.angle_alpha   90.00
_cell.angle_beta   90.00
_cell.angle_gamma   90.00
#
_symmetry.space_group_name_H-M   'P 1'
#
loop_
_entity.id
_entity.type
_entity.pdbx_description
1 polymer ?
#
loop_
_entity_poly.entity_id
_entity_poly.type
_entity_poly.pdbx_seq_one_letter_code
_entity_poly.pdbx_strand_id
1 'polypeptide(L)'
;MQDTSKQYDAVIDECRSLFIKKMSDYGSAWRILRLPSLTDQIFIKAQRIRQLQENEVRRVDEGEKSEFIGIINYSIMALIQLENGVVENPDLNTEQATILYDKHSKITKELMLNKNHDYGEAWREMRVSSLTDLILQKLLRVKQIEDNKGKTIVSEGIDANYQDMMNYAVFAMIHLGA
;
A
#
# COMPACT_ATOMS: atom_id res chain seq x y z
N MET A 1 -1.58 14.67 -22.85
CA MET A 1 -1.57 14.83 -21.37
C MET A 1 -1.99 13.52 -20.74
N GLN A 2 -1.16 12.98 -19.84
CA GLN A 2 -1.48 11.76 -19.14
C GLN A 2 -2.52 12.04 -18.03
N ASP A 3 -3.52 11.20 -17.95
CA ASP A 3 -4.58 11.35 -16.95
C ASP A 3 -4.25 10.49 -15.72
N THR A 4 -3.65 11.10 -14.72
CA THR A 4 -3.24 10.44 -13.48
C THR A 4 -4.41 9.82 -12.75
N SER A 5 -5.56 10.49 -12.73
CA SER A 5 -6.75 9.96 -12.06
C SER A 5 -7.19 8.62 -12.67
N LYS A 6 -7.21 8.52 -13.99
CA LYS A 6 -7.55 7.28 -14.70
C LYS A 6 -6.49 6.20 -14.51
N GLN A 7 -5.21 6.57 -14.56
CA GLN A 7 -4.12 5.64 -14.33
C GLN A 7 -4.17 5.07 -12.91
N TYR A 8 -4.44 5.93 -11.93
CA TYR A 8 -4.61 5.54 -10.53
C TYR A 8 -5.77 4.54 -10.38
N ASP A 9 -6.92 4.86 -10.95
CA ASP A 9 -8.10 3.99 -10.88
C ASP A 9 -7.84 2.63 -11.52
N ALA A 10 -7.13 2.57 -12.64
CA ALA A 10 -6.79 1.30 -13.28
C ALA A 10 -5.92 0.42 -12.38
N VAL A 11 -4.94 1.01 -11.69
CA VAL A 11 -4.11 0.28 -10.70
C VAL A 11 -4.97 -0.24 -9.55
N ILE A 12 -5.81 0.61 -8.98
CA ILE A 12 -6.67 0.22 -7.85
C ILE A 12 -7.66 -0.87 -8.27
N ASP A 13 -8.23 -0.79 -9.46
CA ASP A 13 -9.15 -1.82 -9.96
C ASP A 13 -8.48 -3.20 -10.02
N GLU A 14 -7.23 -3.26 -10.46
CA GLU A 14 -6.45 -4.50 -10.47
C GLU A 14 -6.20 -5.03 -9.05
N CYS A 15 -5.78 -4.16 -8.14
CA CYS A 15 -5.54 -4.51 -6.74
C CYS A 15 -6.83 -4.96 -6.05
N ARG A 16 -7.92 -4.26 -6.29
CA ARG A 16 -9.25 -4.53 -5.75
C ARG A 16 -9.77 -5.89 -6.21
N SER A 17 -9.59 -6.20 -7.48
CA SER A 17 -10.01 -7.49 -8.04
C SER A 17 -9.31 -8.65 -7.31
N LEU A 18 -8.02 -8.55 -7.06
CA LEU A 18 -7.28 -9.56 -6.31
C LEU A 18 -7.75 -9.64 -4.85
N PHE A 19 -7.99 -8.49 -4.21
CA PHE A 19 -8.50 -8.42 -2.84
C PHE A 19 -9.83 -9.16 -2.70
N ILE A 20 -10.77 -8.92 -3.63
CA ILE A 20 -12.09 -9.56 -3.63
C ILE A 20 -11.96 -11.08 -3.83
N LYS A 21 -11.09 -11.52 -4.74
CA LYS A 21 -10.83 -12.95 -4.96
C LYS A 21 -10.29 -13.63 -3.71
N LYS A 22 -9.36 -13.00 -3.02
CA LYS A 22 -8.82 -13.52 -1.76
C LYS A 22 -9.86 -13.52 -0.64
N MET A 23 -10.74 -12.53 -0.60
CA MET A 23 -11.88 -12.53 0.33
C MET A 23 -12.81 -13.73 0.09
N SER A 24 -13.03 -14.11 -1.16
CA SER A 24 -13.83 -15.29 -1.49
C SER A 24 -13.18 -16.59 -1.02
N ASP A 25 -11.84 -16.66 -1.08
CA ASP A 25 -11.09 -17.87 -0.67
C ASP A 25 -10.91 -17.95 0.85
N TYR A 26 -10.58 -16.86 1.50
CA TYR A 26 -10.10 -16.86 2.90
C TYR A 26 -10.98 -16.05 3.85
N GLY A 27 -12.00 -15.35 3.33
CA GLY A 27 -12.78 -14.41 4.14
C GLY A 27 -11.90 -13.28 4.68
N SER A 28 -12.29 -12.71 5.81
CA SER A 28 -11.57 -11.60 6.43
C SER A 28 -10.56 -12.07 7.49
N ALA A 29 -9.82 -13.14 7.20
CA ALA A 29 -8.82 -13.67 8.14
C ALA A 29 -7.79 -12.62 8.59
N TRP A 30 -7.47 -11.66 7.72
CA TRP A 30 -6.55 -10.56 8.02
C TRP A 30 -7.05 -9.62 9.13
N ARG A 31 -8.31 -9.67 9.50
CA ARG A 31 -8.86 -8.84 10.58
C ARG A 31 -8.27 -9.15 11.94
N ILE A 32 -7.68 -10.31 12.12
CA ILE A 32 -6.99 -10.66 13.38
C ILE A 32 -5.58 -10.09 13.47
N LEU A 33 -5.04 -9.52 12.39
CA LEU A 33 -3.66 -9.05 12.34
C LEU A 33 -3.51 -7.72 13.08
N ARG A 34 -2.56 -7.70 14.00
CA ARG A 34 -2.12 -6.45 14.63
C ARG A 34 -1.33 -5.63 13.62
N LEU A 35 -1.27 -4.32 13.82
CA LEU A 35 -0.58 -3.41 12.90
C LEU A 35 0.88 -3.78 12.64
N PRO A 36 1.70 -4.16 13.65
CA PRO A 36 3.07 -4.57 13.37
C PRO A 36 3.18 -5.77 12.43
N SER A 37 2.22 -6.68 12.47
CA SER A 37 2.20 -7.82 11.54
C SER A 37 1.97 -7.38 10.10
N LEU A 38 1.09 -6.41 9.88
CA LEU A 38 0.86 -5.85 8.55
C LEU A 38 2.06 -5.04 8.06
N THR A 39 2.68 -4.26 8.95
CA THR A 39 3.92 -3.54 8.66
C THR A 39 5.01 -4.50 8.20
N ASP A 40 5.17 -5.63 8.89
CA ASP A 40 6.17 -6.64 8.54
C ASP A 40 5.87 -7.30 7.19
N GLN A 41 4.61 -7.55 6.88
CA GLN A 41 4.23 -8.09 5.58
C GLN A 41 4.57 -7.13 4.42
N ILE A 42 4.32 -5.85 4.62
CA ILE A 42 4.70 -4.82 3.64
C ILE A 42 6.21 -4.77 3.50
N PHE A 43 6.94 -4.82 4.62
CA PHE A 43 8.40 -4.82 4.64
C PHE A 43 9.00 -5.96 3.82
N ILE A 44 8.50 -7.19 4.00
CA ILE A 44 8.97 -8.36 3.25
C ILE A 44 8.80 -8.13 1.74
N LYS A 45 7.66 -7.60 1.32
CA LYS A 45 7.39 -7.31 -0.09
C LYS A 45 8.29 -6.22 -0.66
N ALA A 46 8.50 -5.16 0.09
CA ALA A 46 9.38 -4.07 -0.34
C ALA A 46 10.84 -4.53 -0.44
N GLN A 47 11.31 -5.34 0.50
CA GLN A 47 12.65 -5.95 0.45
C GLN A 47 12.81 -6.85 -0.75
N ARG A 48 11.79 -7.66 -1.06
CA ARG A 48 11.82 -8.55 -2.22
C ARG A 48 11.90 -7.75 -3.52
N ILE A 49 11.15 -6.64 -3.62
CA ILE A 49 11.22 -5.75 -4.79
C ILE A 49 12.63 -5.22 -4.96
N ARG A 50 13.25 -4.74 -3.87
CA ARG A 50 14.62 -4.23 -3.90
C ARG A 50 15.61 -5.29 -4.36
N GLN A 51 15.49 -6.52 -3.87
CA GLN A 51 16.32 -7.64 -4.29
C GLN A 51 16.14 -7.95 -5.78
N LEU A 52 14.90 -7.93 -6.29
CA LEU A 52 14.63 -8.14 -7.71
C LEU A 52 15.24 -7.04 -8.57
N GLN A 53 15.25 -5.80 -8.10
CA GLN A 53 15.85 -4.67 -8.82
C GLN A 53 17.37 -4.74 -8.84
N GLU A 54 18.00 -5.31 -7.82
CA GLU A 54 19.44 -5.45 -7.71
C GLU A 54 19.98 -6.68 -8.46
N ASN A 55 19.15 -7.69 -8.70
CA ASN A 55 19.55 -8.92 -9.37
C ASN A 55 19.54 -8.75 -10.89
N GLU A 56 20.67 -9.02 -11.54
CA GLU A 56 20.79 -8.99 -13.00
C GLU A 56 20.10 -10.19 -13.66
N VAL A 57 20.09 -11.34 -12.97
CA VAL A 57 19.47 -12.57 -13.48
C VAL A 57 18.31 -12.97 -12.59
N ARG A 58 17.10 -12.98 -13.16
CA ARG A 58 15.88 -13.39 -12.48
C ARG A 58 15.56 -14.84 -12.82
N ARG A 59 15.29 -15.64 -11.79
CA ARG A 59 14.92 -17.06 -11.96
C ARG A 59 13.42 -17.29 -11.99
N VAL A 60 12.65 -16.33 -11.50
CA VAL A 60 11.19 -16.39 -11.45
C VAL A 60 10.65 -15.18 -12.19
N ASP A 61 9.74 -15.41 -13.13
CA ASP A 61 9.15 -14.37 -13.97
C ASP A 61 7.99 -13.64 -13.24
N GLU A 62 7.91 -13.78 -11.93
CA GLU A 62 7.02 -12.97 -11.10
C GLU A 62 7.73 -11.68 -10.80
N GLY A 63 7.28 -10.62 -11.46
CA GLY A 63 7.91 -9.32 -11.37
C GLY A 63 7.56 -8.54 -10.13
N GLU A 64 8.05 -7.33 -10.13
CA GLU A 64 7.83 -6.35 -9.06
C GLU A 64 6.35 -6.01 -8.90
N LYS A 65 5.57 -6.11 -9.97
CA LYS A 65 4.16 -5.72 -10.00
C LYS A 65 3.32 -6.45 -8.95
N SER A 66 3.47 -7.78 -8.83
CA SER A 66 2.71 -8.56 -7.85
C SER A 66 3.02 -8.14 -6.40
N GLU A 67 4.26 -7.77 -6.13
CA GLU A 67 4.67 -7.30 -4.82
C GLU A 67 4.13 -5.90 -4.52
N PHE A 68 4.10 -5.01 -5.51
CA PHE A 68 3.46 -3.69 -5.33
C PHE A 68 1.96 -3.81 -5.08
N ILE A 69 1.27 -4.73 -5.76
CA ILE A 69 -0.14 -5.02 -5.47
C ILE A 69 -0.31 -5.43 -4.01
N GLY A 70 0.56 -6.30 -3.52
CA GLY A 70 0.56 -6.72 -2.12
C GLY A 70 0.77 -5.56 -1.15
N ILE A 71 1.71 -4.65 -1.45
CA ILE A 71 1.95 -3.45 -0.65
C ILE A 71 0.69 -2.58 -0.58
N ILE A 72 0.04 -2.36 -1.72
CA ILE A 72 -1.20 -1.57 -1.79
C ILE A 72 -2.29 -2.21 -0.93
N ASN A 73 -2.54 -3.50 -1.11
CA ASN A 73 -3.61 -4.19 -0.40
C ASN A 73 -3.35 -4.29 1.10
N TYR A 74 -2.13 -4.59 1.52
CA TYR A 74 -1.79 -4.61 2.95
C TYR A 74 -1.84 -3.21 3.57
N SER A 75 -1.48 -2.17 2.84
CA SER A 75 -1.62 -0.79 3.33
C SER A 75 -3.08 -0.42 3.57
N ILE A 76 -3.97 -0.81 2.66
CA ILE A 76 -5.41 -0.60 2.83
C ILE A 76 -5.93 -1.40 4.02
N MET A 77 -5.52 -2.66 4.17
CA MET A 77 -5.88 -3.48 5.34
C MET A 77 -5.41 -2.81 6.63
N ALA A 78 -4.20 -2.24 6.65
CA ALA A 78 -3.68 -1.52 7.80
C ALA A 78 -4.53 -0.30 8.13
N LEU A 79 -4.95 0.47 7.13
CA LEU A 79 -5.84 1.61 7.33
C LEU A 79 -7.19 1.18 7.90
N ILE A 80 -7.73 0.06 7.44
CA ILE A 80 -8.97 -0.52 7.98
C ILE A 80 -8.76 -0.92 9.45
N GLN A 81 -7.66 -1.58 9.78
CA GLN A 81 -7.36 -1.99 11.15
C GLN A 81 -7.18 -0.79 12.08
N LEU A 82 -6.56 0.28 11.60
CA LEU A 82 -6.44 1.53 12.37
C LEU A 82 -7.79 2.14 12.73
N GLU A 83 -8.73 2.11 11.80
CA GLU A 83 -10.06 2.69 12.01
C GLU A 83 -10.98 1.76 12.82
N ASN A 84 -10.99 0.48 12.49
CA ASN A 84 -11.96 -0.49 13.01
C ASN A 84 -11.45 -1.32 14.18
N GLY A 85 -10.15 -1.29 14.44
CA GLY A 85 -9.52 -2.12 15.47
C GLY A 85 -9.27 -3.56 15.03
N VAL A 86 -8.42 -4.24 15.80
CA VAL A 86 -8.09 -5.67 15.60
C VAL A 86 -9.14 -6.52 16.30
N VAL A 87 -9.53 -7.63 15.69
CA VAL A 87 -10.56 -8.52 16.23
C VAL A 87 -9.99 -9.91 16.52
N GLU A 88 -10.65 -10.67 17.39
CA GLU A 88 -10.25 -12.05 17.71
C GLU A 88 -10.68 -13.04 16.63
N ASN A 89 -11.81 -12.79 16.00
CA ASN A 89 -12.37 -13.64 14.95
C ASN A 89 -12.73 -12.80 13.72
N PRO A 90 -12.54 -13.35 12.50
CA PRO A 90 -12.96 -12.64 11.29
C PRO A 90 -14.43 -12.22 11.36
N ASP A 91 -14.71 -10.94 11.06
CA ASP A 91 -16.01 -10.32 11.30
C ASP A 91 -16.63 -9.64 10.07
N LEU A 92 -15.96 -9.71 8.91
CA LEU A 92 -16.45 -9.04 7.70
C LEU A 92 -16.73 -10.07 6.60
N ASN A 93 -17.87 -9.88 5.92
CA ASN A 93 -18.10 -10.56 4.65
C ASN A 93 -17.45 -9.78 3.50
N THR A 94 -17.48 -10.34 2.29
CA THR A 94 -16.84 -9.72 1.12
C THR A 94 -17.40 -8.33 0.83
N GLU A 95 -18.69 -8.15 0.92
CA GLU A 95 -19.34 -6.86 0.66
C GLU A 95 -18.89 -5.80 1.66
N GLN A 96 -18.92 -6.11 2.95
CA GLN A 96 -18.49 -5.20 4.00
C GLN A 96 -17.01 -4.81 3.87
N ALA A 97 -16.15 -5.79 3.61
CA ALA A 97 -14.72 -5.55 3.42
C ALA A 97 -14.46 -4.68 2.18
N THR A 98 -15.20 -4.91 1.10
CA THR A 98 -15.07 -4.13 -0.13
C THR A 98 -15.49 -2.67 0.07
N ILE A 99 -16.53 -2.40 0.83
CA ILE A 99 -16.95 -1.04 1.18
C ILE A 99 -15.83 -0.31 1.92
N LEU A 100 -15.20 -0.96 2.89
CA LEU A 100 -14.08 -0.38 3.63
C LEU A 100 -12.84 -0.18 2.74
N TYR A 101 -12.55 -1.14 1.87
CA TYR A 101 -11.48 -1.02 0.89
C TYR A 101 -11.67 0.21 0.00
N ASP A 102 -12.86 0.37 -0.56
CA ASP A 102 -13.19 1.49 -1.44
C ASP A 102 -13.11 2.83 -0.71
N LYS A 103 -13.56 2.88 0.52
CA LYS A 103 -13.47 4.09 1.36
C LYS A 103 -12.02 4.54 1.51
N HIS A 104 -11.13 3.65 1.91
CA HIS A 104 -9.73 4.01 2.17
C HIS A 104 -8.95 4.27 0.88
N SER A 105 -9.25 3.55 -0.20
CA SER A 105 -8.62 3.83 -1.49
C SER A 105 -9.03 5.20 -2.04
N LYS A 106 -10.29 5.58 -1.86
CA LYS A 106 -10.79 6.89 -2.28
C LYS A 106 -10.13 8.03 -1.50
N ILE A 107 -10.06 7.91 -0.17
CA ILE A 107 -9.41 8.91 0.69
C ILE A 107 -7.94 9.08 0.29
N THR A 108 -7.25 7.97 0.06
CA THR A 108 -5.83 7.99 -0.31
C THR A 108 -5.62 8.58 -1.70
N LYS A 109 -6.51 8.30 -2.65
CA LYS A 109 -6.48 8.93 -3.96
C LYS A 109 -6.68 10.45 -3.88
N GLU A 110 -7.63 10.91 -3.07
CA GLU A 110 -7.87 12.35 -2.87
C GLU A 110 -6.64 13.04 -2.30
N LEU A 111 -5.96 12.41 -1.35
CA LEU A 111 -4.68 12.90 -0.82
C LEU A 111 -3.64 13.04 -1.93
N MET A 112 -3.51 12.04 -2.78
CA MET A 112 -2.59 12.08 -3.94
C MET A 112 -2.92 13.24 -4.88
N LEU A 113 -4.21 13.41 -5.23
CA LEU A 113 -4.63 14.49 -6.13
C LEU A 113 -4.33 15.87 -5.55
N ASN A 114 -4.55 16.06 -4.25
CA ASN A 114 -4.25 17.31 -3.58
C ASN A 114 -2.75 17.60 -3.56
N LYS A 115 -1.92 16.61 -3.29
CA LYS A 115 -0.45 16.75 -3.33
C LYS A 115 0.05 17.05 -4.74
N ASN A 116 -0.50 16.39 -5.75
CA ASN A 116 -0.13 16.67 -7.15
C ASN A 116 -0.52 18.09 -7.57
N HIS A 117 -1.66 18.57 -7.11
CA HIS A 117 -2.08 19.94 -7.37
C HIS A 117 -1.09 20.96 -6.79
N ASP A 118 -0.64 20.74 -5.55
CA ASP A 118 0.23 21.68 -4.84
C ASP A 118 1.70 21.59 -5.28
N TYR A 119 2.20 20.38 -5.53
CA TYR A 119 3.62 20.10 -5.75
C TYR A 119 3.95 19.59 -7.15
N GLY A 120 2.94 19.39 -8.02
CA GLY A 120 3.13 18.80 -9.35
C GLY A 120 3.31 17.28 -9.27
N GLU A 121 3.64 16.70 -10.42
CA GLU A 121 3.77 15.25 -10.57
C GLU A 121 5.24 14.83 -10.71
N ALA A 122 6.08 15.25 -9.77
CA ALA A 122 7.51 14.94 -9.78
C ALA A 122 7.80 13.43 -9.76
N TRP A 123 6.88 12.64 -9.22
CA TRP A 123 7.03 11.17 -9.20
C TRP A 123 7.13 10.57 -10.61
N ARG A 124 6.65 11.26 -11.65
CA ARG A 124 6.79 10.77 -13.04
C ARG A 124 8.23 10.73 -13.51
N GLU A 125 9.06 11.57 -12.94
CA GLU A 125 10.50 11.62 -13.25
C GLU A 125 11.33 10.72 -12.32
N MET A 126 10.70 10.10 -11.33
CA MET A 126 11.40 9.22 -10.39
C MET A 126 11.54 7.82 -10.94
N ARG A 127 12.62 7.16 -10.55
CA ARG A 127 12.83 5.74 -10.84
C ARG A 127 11.96 4.88 -9.95
N VAL A 128 11.54 3.72 -10.43
CA VAL A 128 10.82 2.73 -9.61
C VAL A 128 11.65 2.35 -8.39
N SER A 129 12.98 2.21 -8.54
CA SER A 129 13.89 1.93 -7.41
C SER A 129 13.84 3.01 -6.33
N SER A 130 13.71 4.26 -6.71
CA SER A 130 13.58 5.37 -5.75
C SER A 130 12.25 5.32 -5.00
N LEU A 131 11.18 4.98 -5.69
CA LEU A 131 9.86 4.79 -5.06
C LEU A 131 9.90 3.63 -4.06
N THR A 132 10.58 2.54 -4.39
CA THR A 132 10.81 1.41 -3.48
C THR A 132 11.57 1.85 -2.23
N ASP A 133 12.62 2.64 -2.38
CA ASP A 133 13.40 3.15 -1.24
C ASP A 133 12.56 4.05 -0.33
N LEU A 134 11.70 4.88 -0.91
CA LEU A 134 10.78 5.70 -0.12
C LEU A 134 9.79 4.87 0.67
N ILE A 135 9.28 3.78 0.08
CA ILE A 135 8.42 2.83 0.81
C ILE A 135 9.17 2.22 1.99
N LEU A 136 10.40 1.76 1.77
CA LEU A 136 11.24 1.20 2.84
C LEU A 136 11.51 2.23 3.95
N GLN A 137 11.76 3.47 3.58
CA GLN A 137 11.96 4.55 4.56
C GLN A 137 10.71 4.78 5.40
N LYS A 138 9.53 4.80 4.77
CA LYS A 138 8.26 4.94 5.50
C LYS A 138 8.02 3.76 6.45
N LEU A 139 8.39 2.55 6.04
CA LEU A 139 8.28 1.37 6.90
C LEU A 139 9.15 1.49 8.15
N LEU A 140 10.38 2.00 8.01
CA LEU A 140 11.24 2.26 9.16
C LEU A 140 10.63 3.30 10.11
N ARG A 141 10.02 4.33 9.56
CA ARG A 141 9.30 5.35 10.34
C ARG A 141 8.11 4.73 11.09
N VAL A 142 7.31 3.90 10.42
CA VAL A 142 6.18 3.22 11.05
C VAL A 142 6.66 2.34 12.19
N LYS A 143 7.73 1.56 11.99
CA LYS A 143 8.30 0.72 13.05
C LYS A 143 8.73 1.54 14.27
N GLN A 144 9.37 2.68 14.04
CA GLN A 144 9.77 3.58 15.13
C GLN A 144 8.58 4.16 15.89
N ILE A 145 7.53 4.53 15.16
CA ILE A 145 6.29 5.04 15.77
C ILE A 145 5.63 3.91 16.59
N GLU A 146 5.56 2.70 16.06
CA GLU A 146 5.02 1.53 16.76
C GLU A 146 5.83 1.24 18.02
N ASP A 147 7.16 1.24 17.93
CA ASP A 147 8.06 1.03 19.09
C ASP A 147 7.90 2.13 20.14
N ASN A 148 7.54 3.33 19.72
CA ASN A 148 7.28 4.46 20.61
C ASN A 148 5.79 4.59 20.97
N LYS A 149 5.03 3.50 20.90
CA LYS A 149 3.62 3.40 21.27
C LYS A 149 2.70 4.40 20.56
N GLY A 150 3.02 4.69 19.29
CA GLY A 150 2.23 5.59 18.45
C GLY A 150 2.51 7.07 18.63
N LYS A 151 3.50 7.45 19.45
CA LYS A 151 3.78 8.86 19.75
C LYS A 151 4.77 9.45 18.76
N THR A 152 4.48 10.67 18.27
CA THR A 152 5.40 11.48 17.47
C THR A 152 5.46 12.90 18.06
N ILE A 153 6.54 13.64 17.76
CA ILE A 153 6.73 15.02 18.21
C ILE A 153 6.30 16.00 17.10
N VAL A 154 6.80 15.80 15.89
CA VAL A 154 6.59 16.71 14.76
C VAL A 154 6.09 16.01 13.50
N SER A 155 6.16 14.68 13.47
CA SER A 155 5.83 13.89 12.29
C SER A 155 4.36 13.49 12.25
N GLU A 156 3.88 13.19 11.05
CA GLU A 156 2.56 12.62 10.84
C GLU A 156 2.45 11.24 11.49
N GLY A 157 1.22 10.80 11.76
CA GLY A 157 0.95 9.51 12.36
C GLY A 157 1.12 8.34 11.41
N ILE A 158 0.79 7.15 11.90
CA ILE A 158 0.93 5.89 11.16
C ILE A 158 0.05 5.89 9.91
N ASP A 159 -1.18 6.41 10.00
CA ASP A 159 -2.13 6.46 8.88
C ASP A 159 -1.56 7.20 7.67
N ALA A 160 -0.96 8.36 7.86
CA ALA A 160 -0.34 9.14 6.80
C ALA A 160 0.82 8.36 6.14
N ASN A 161 1.60 7.63 6.92
CA ASN A 161 2.68 6.80 6.41
C ASN A 161 2.14 5.65 5.52
N TYR A 162 1.07 4.99 5.93
CA TYR A 162 0.45 3.94 5.10
C TYR A 162 -0.14 4.52 3.80
N GLN A 163 -0.77 5.69 3.87
CA GLN A 163 -1.29 6.36 2.68
C GLN A 163 -0.17 6.72 1.70
N ASP A 164 0.95 7.23 2.20
CA ASP A 164 2.11 7.56 1.36
C ASP A 164 2.70 6.29 0.72
N MET A 165 2.86 5.21 1.48
CA MET A 165 3.37 3.94 0.93
C MET A 165 2.46 3.41 -0.18
N MET A 166 1.15 3.48 0.03
CA MET A 166 0.17 3.09 -0.98
C MET A 166 0.33 3.92 -2.25
N ASN A 167 0.44 5.24 -2.13
CA ASN A 167 0.59 6.12 -3.28
C ASN A 167 1.91 5.89 -4.01
N TYR A 168 3.03 5.70 -3.31
CA TYR A 168 4.29 5.34 -3.95
C TYR A 168 4.20 4.02 -4.71
N ALA A 169 3.51 3.03 -4.16
CA ALA A 169 3.31 1.75 -4.85
C ALA A 169 2.42 1.90 -6.08
N VAL A 170 1.38 2.73 -6.03
CA VAL A 170 0.54 3.03 -7.20
C VAL A 170 1.38 3.72 -8.29
N PHE A 171 2.20 4.70 -7.93
CA PHE A 171 3.08 5.38 -8.87
C PHE A 171 4.05 4.40 -9.53
N ALA A 172 4.63 3.49 -8.75
CA ALA A 172 5.51 2.46 -9.29
C ALA A 172 4.77 1.57 -10.31
N MET A 173 3.54 1.17 -10.00
CA MET A 173 2.72 0.38 -10.92
C MET A 173 2.40 1.13 -12.21
N ILE A 174 2.14 2.42 -12.14
CA ILE A 174 1.94 3.26 -13.34
C ILE A 174 3.21 3.26 -14.20
N HIS A 175 4.39 3.41 -13.58
CA HIS A 175 5.67 3.32 -14.28
C HIS A 175 5.89 1.96 -14.95
N LEU A 176 5.41 0.89 -14.34
CA LEU A 176 5.52 -0.47 -14.88
C LEU A 176 4.47 -0.78 -15.96
N GLY A 177 3.63 0.18 -16.31
CA GLY A 177 2.65 0.04 -17.38
C GLY A 177 1.33 -0.61 -16.96
N ALA A 178 1.01 -0.52 -15.71
CA ALA A 178 -0.28 -1.03 -15.22
C ALA A 178 -1.44 -0.10 -15.58
#